data_1802167db715b91867d0524b15b5e43f
#
_entry.id   1802167db715b91867d0524b15b5e43f
#
_cell.length_a   1.000
_cell.length_b   1.000
_cell.length_c   1.000
_cell.angle_alpha   90.00
_cell.angle_beta   90.00
_cell.angle_gamma   90.00
#
_symmetry.space_group_name_H-M   'P 1'
#
loop_
_entity.id
_entity.type
_entity.pdbx_description
1 polymer ?
#
loop_
_entity_poly.entity_id
_entity_poly.type
_entity_poly.pdbx_seq_one_letter_code
_entity_poly.pdbx_strand_id
1 'polypeptide(L)'
;MSVTLPVQIRLLLVALCALCAQRSLAQMPFYTDDTNVTEKNVLHFEFYNEYDGLQSSQFPNLNQNTANFKANYGLPHNLEFDVDVPYLTINRTDGSQTSSGIGDTNLGIKWHILDSDDKTHRPAVATSFYTEFPTGNVQQELGSGHVDYWLNMIAQEPLTKTTRITGNFGYLFAGNTSTGVIGTTNTKGHVYTAGLSLSHDFTDRLQLGAEAYGGLASDPGLSRDQLQFLAGGSYLLHSGISATFAILGGRYEASPHIGGQLGFAVDFPRFGHKPPAKSSAP
;
A
#
# COMPACT_ATOMS: atom_id res chain seq x y z
N MET A 1 -21.22 2.99 33.05
CA MET A 1 -21.03 4.45 32.87
C MET A 1 -20.99 4.71 31.40
N SER A 2 -22.05 5.26 30.80
CA SER A 2 -22.06 5.65 29.39
C SER A 2 -21.40 7.04 29.28
N VAL A 3 -20.22 7.09 28.69
CA VAL A 3 -19.52 8.34 28.37
C VAL A 3 -20.24 8.98 27.17
N THR A 4 -21.10 9.96 27.44
CA THR A 4 -21.70 10.76 26.37
C THR A 4 -20.73 11.85 25.94
N LEU A 5 -20.18 11.74 24.73
CA LEU A 5 -19.36 12.78 24.11
C LEU A 5 -20.14 14.12 24.04
N PRO A 6 -19.51 15.25 24.39
CA PRO A 6 -20.15 16.57 24.31
C PRO A 6 -20.66 16.85 22.90
N VAL A 7 -21.82 17.53 22.82
CA VAL A 7 -22.51 17.83 21.55
C VAL A 7 -21.59 18.55 20.54
N GLN A 8 -20.68 19.38 21.01
CA GLN A 8 -19.70 20.08 20.18
C GLN A 8 -18.73 19.13 19.48
N ILE A 9 -18.30 18.04 20.14
CA ILE A 9 -17.43 17.01 19.53
C ILE A 9 -18.23 16.17 18.53
N ARG A 10 -19.51 15.87 18.79
CA ARG A 10 -20.39 15.19 17.83
C ARG A 10 -20.65 16.05 16.60
N LEU A 11 -20.88 17.34 16.77
CA LEU A 11 -21.05 18.28 15.67
C LEU A 11 -19.77 18.48 14.87
N LEU A 12 -18.61 18.47 15.52
CA LEU A 12 -17.30 18.53 14.86
C LEU A 12 -17.03 17.27 14.04
N LEU A 13 -17.35 16.09 14.57
CA LEU A 13 -17.24 14.82 13.85
C LEU A 13 -18.22 14.74 12.68
N VAL A 14 -19.47 15.18 12.85
CA VAL A 14 -20.46 15.23 11.78
C VAL A 14 -20.09 16.28 10.73
N ALA A 15 -19.53 17.43 11.12
CA ALA A 15 -19.04 18.45 10.18
C ALA A 15 -17.79 17.97 9.44
N LEU A 16 -16.89 17.24 10.08
CA LEU A 16 -15.75 16.59 9.43
C LEU A 16 -16.21 15.55 8.38
N CYS A 17 -17.21 14.75 8.72
CA CYS A 17 -17.80 13.76 7.79
C CYS A 17 -18.61 14.41 6.64
N ALA A 18 -19.20 15.59 6.84
CA ALA A 18 -20.02 16.27 5.82
C ALA A 18 -19.20 17.05 4.77
N LEU A 19 -17.90 17.28 5.01
CA LEU A 19 -17.00 18.00 4.09
C LEU A 19 -16.36 17.11 3.03
N CYS A 20 -16.44 15.79 3.17
CA CYS A 20 -15.82 14.82 2.27
C CYS A 20 -16.79 14.38 1.17
N ALA A 21 -17.14 15.25 0.23
CA ALA A 21 -18.01 14.91 -0.91
C ALA A 21 -17.21 14.52 -2.17
N GLN A 22 -16.01 14.02 -2.03
CA GLN A 22 -15.21 13.48 -3.14
C GLN A 22 -15.17 11.95 -3.05
N ARG A 23 -15.17 11.28 -4.20
CA ARG A 23 -14.98 9.83 -4.26
C ARG A 23 -13.51 9.57 -3.90
N SER A 24 -13.24 9.20 -2.67
CA SER A 24 -11.97 8.56 -2.33
C SER A 24 -12.04 7.16 -2.91
N LEU A 25 -11.25 6.92 -3.92
CA LEU A 25 -10.89 5.55 -4.28
C LEU A 25 -9.72 5.23 -3.34
N ALA A 26 -9.98 4.46 -2.29
CA ALA A 26 -8.90 3.86 -1.53
C ALA A 26 -7.99 3.11 -2.50
N GLN A 27 -6.68 3.26 -2.34
CA GLN A 27 -5.75 2.40 -3.02
C GLN A 27 -6.16 0.94 -2.74
N MET A 28 -6.24 0.12 -3.77
CA MET A 28 -6.62 -1.29 -3.61
C MET A 28 -5.57 -1.97 -2.73
N PRO A 29 -5.92 -3.07 -2.02
CA PRO A 29 -4.98 -3.78 -1.17
C PRO A 29 -3.88 -4.51 -1.97
N PHE A 30 -3.49 -3.98 -3.11
CA PHE A 30 -2.53 -4.57 -4.03
C PHE A 30 -1.12 -4.03 -3.83
N TYR A 31 -0.12 -4.89 -4.03
CA TYR A 31 1.29 -4.49 -4.12
C TYR A 31 1.61 -3.85 -5.49
N THR A 32 0.82 -4.19 -6.52
CA THR A 32 0.83 -3.47 -7.80
C THR A 32 0.19 -2.12 -7.59
N ASP A 33 1.02 -1.09 -7.53
CA ASP A 33 0.56 0.29 -7.40
C ASP A 33 -0.21 0.74 -8.65
N ASP A 34 -1.14 1.68 -8.50
CA ASP A 34 -1.88 2.26 -9.62
C ASP A 34 -1.19 3.54 -10.14
N THR A 35 -1.72 4.13 -11.21
CA THR A 35 -1.15 5.36 -11.78
C THR A 35 -1.66 6.64 -11.13
N ASN A 36 -2.64 6.57 -10.24
CA ASN A 36 -3.23 7.74 -9.63
C ASN A 36 -2.31 8.32 -8.55
N VAL A 37 -2.43 9.61 -8.32
CA VAL A 37 -1.78 10.35 -7.24
C VAL A 37 -2.85 11.07 -6.44
N THR A 38 -2.60 11.27 -5.17
CA THR A 38 -3.47 12.04 -4.29
C THR A 38 -3.68 13.46 -4.83
N GLU A 39 -4.90 13.97 -4.77
CA GLU A 39 -5.22 15.32 -5.21
C GLU A 39 -4.37 16.36 -4.49
N LYS A 40 -3.98 17.41 -5.22
CA LYS A 40 -3.16 18.50 -4.68
C LYS A 40 -3.72 19.06 -3.37
N ASN A 41 -2.88 19.15 -2.34
CA ASN A 41 -3.17 19.61 -0.99
C ASN A 41 -4.19 18.74 -0.22
N VAL A 42 -4.41 17.52 -0.63
CA VAL A 42 -5.14 16.48 0.11
C VAL A 42 -4.12 15.61 0.83
N LEU A 43 -4.43 15.21 2.03
CA LEU A 43 -3.72 14.16 2.76
C LEU A 43 -4.59 12.91 2.72
N HIS A 44 -4.09 11.87 2.11
CA HIS A 44 -4.66 10.54 2.11
C HIS A 44 -3.95 9.71 3.18
N PHE A 45 -4.70 9.08 4.04
CA PHE A 45 -4.16 8.22 5.09
C PHE A 45 -4.74 6.82 4.94
N GLU A 46 -3.87 5.82 4.97
CA GLU A 46 -4.24 4.41 4.97
C GLU A 46 -3.67 3.72 6.20
N PHE A 47 -4.47 2.84 6.76
CA PHE A 47 -4.05 1.86 7.72
C PHE A 47 -4.48 0.48 7.24
N TYR A 48 -3.58 -0.47 7.24
CA TYR A 48 -3.96 -1.86 7.07
C TYR A 48 -3.14 -2.76 7.99
N ASN A 49 -3.76 -3.86 8.36
CA ASN A 49 -3.13 -4.93 9.10
C ASN A 49 -3.09 -6.17 8.20
N GLU A 50 -1.89 -6.70 8.01
CA GLU A 50 -1.64 -7.91 7.26
C GLU A 50 -1.12 -8.99 8.19
N TYR A 51 -1.70 -10.16 8.13
CA TYR A 51 -1.27 -11.33 8.86
C TYR A 51 -0.82 -12.42 7.89
N ASP A 52 0.42 -12.87 8.04
CA ASP A 52 1.10 -13.81 7.17
C ASP A 52 1.51 -15.07 7.93
N GLY A 53 1.01 -16.22 7.51
CA GLY A 53 1.61 -17.51 7.78
C GLY A 53 2.85 -17.68 6.90
N LEU A 54 4.03 -17.83 7.51
CA LEU A 54 5.29 -17.83 6.79
C LEU A 54 5.57 -19.20 6.14
N GLN A 55 6.45 -19.24 5.14
CA GLN A 55 6.93 -20.46 4.54
C GLN A 55 7.75 -21.29 5.57
N SER A 56 7.74 -22.60 5.45
CA SER A 56 8.50 -23.47 6.34
C SER A 56 10.01 -23.23 6.33
N SER A 57 10.53 -22.67 5.25
CA SER A 57 11.94 -22.24 5.14
C SER A 57 12.30 -21.07 6.07
N GLN A 58 11.30 -20.33 6.58
CA GLN A 58 11.49 -19.24 7.54
C GLN A 58 11.60 -19.70 9.00
N PHE A 59 11.51 -21.03 9.24
CA PHE A 59 11.67 -21.57 10.60
C PHE A 59 12.92 -20.99 11.28
N PRO A 60 12.84 -20.55 12.55
CA PRO A 60 11.75 -20.75 13.52
C PRO A 60 10.60 -19.73 13.45
N ASN A 61 10.62 -18.76 12.54
CA ASN A 61 9.53 -17.81 12.37
C ASN A 61 8.29 -18.53 11.81
N LEU A 62 7.15 -18.39 12.49
CA LEU A 62 5.90 -19.06 12.14
C LEU A 62 4.94 -18.15 11.40
N ASN A 63 4.79 -16.94 11.91
CA ASN A 63 3.92 -15.92 11.32
C ASN A 63 4.43 -14.51 11.61
N GLN A 64 4.03 -13.61 10.75
CA GLN A 64 4.28 -12.19 10.87
C GLN A 64 2.94 -11.45 10.84
N ASN A 65 2.80 -10.46 11.71
CA ASN A 65 1.73 -9.48 11.65
C ASN A 65 2.33 -8.12 11.39
N THR A 66 1.83 -7.43 10.38
CA THR A 66 2.28 -6.09 9.97
C THR A 66 1.12 -5.12 10.08
N ALA A 67 1.19 -4.18 11.02
CA ALA A 67 0.31 -3.03 11.05
C ALA A 67 0.99 -1.88 10.30
N ASN A 68 0.47 -1.52 9.14
CA ASN A 68 1.07 -0.56 8.24
C ASN A 68 0.33 0.78 8.25
N PHE A 69 1.07 1.87 8.39
CA PHE A 69 0.57 3.25 8.45
C PHE A 69 1.15 4.02 7.27
N LYS A 70 0.30 4.36 6.29
CA LYS A 70 0.69 5.12 5.10
C LYS A 70 0.05 6.50 5.13
N ALA A 71 0.80 7.49 4.69
CA ALA A 71 0.33 8.85 4.51
C ALA A 71 0.84 9.38 3.17
N ASN A 72 -0.08 9.72 2.27
CA ASN A 72 0.22 10.22 0.94
C ASN A 72 -0.26 11.66 0.84
N TYR A 73 0.58 12.55 0.38
CA TYR A 73 0.25 13.97 0.25
C TYR A 73 0.38 14.45 -1.19
N GLY A 74 -0.72 14.95 -1.74
CA GLY A 74 -0.77 15.44 -3.10
C GLY A 74 -0.05 16.78 -3.28
N LEU A 75 0.95 16.80 -4.14
CA LEU A 75 1.77 17.94 -4.51
C LEU A 75 1.31 18.56 -5.85
N PRO A 76 1.80 19.77 -6.22
CA PRO A 76 1.60 20.30 -7.57
C PRO A 76 2.22 19.39 -8.65
N HIS A 77 1.77 19.55 -9.89
CA HIS A 77 2.32 18.87 -11.08
C HIS A 77 2.17 17.34 -11.09
N ASN A 78 1.04 16.86 -10.54
CA ASN A 78 0.72 15.43 -10.49
C ASN A 78 1.76 14.60 -9.73
N LEU A 79 2.32 15.18 -8.68
CA LEU A 79 3.24 14.53 -7.77
C LEU A 79 2.54 14.17 -6.46
N GLU A 80 3.00 13.11 -5.85
CA GLU A 80 2.60 12.66 -4.52
C GLU A 80 3.85 12.36 -3.69
N PHE A 81 3.80 12.73 -2.42
CA PHE A 81 4.81 12.37 -1.43
C PHE A 81 4.24 11.35 -0.48
N ASP A 82 4.97 10.25 -0.26
CA ASP A 82 4.53 9.08 0.47
C ASP A 82 5.41 8.82 1.68
N VAL A 83 4.77 8.44 2.77
CA VAL A 83 5.43 7.94 3.99
C VAL A 83 4.74 6.64 4.39
N ASP A 84 5.52 5.59 4.67
CA ASP A 84 5.03 4.30 5.07
C ASP A 84 5.83 3.79 6.27
N VAL A 85 5.13 3.53 7.38
CA VAL A 85 5.74 3.09 8.65
C VAL A 85 5.08 1.80 9.11
N PRO A 86 5.75 0.64 8.96
CA PRO A 86 5.23 -0.63 9.43
C PRO A 86 5.55 -0.85 10.91
N TYR A 87 4.61 -1.44 11.63
CA TYR A 87 4.84 -2.04 12.95
C TYR A 87 4.70 -3.55 12.83
N LEU A 88 5.76 -4.26 13.13
CA LEU A 88 5.89 -5.70 12.91
C LEU A 88 5.76 -6.47 14.22
N THR A 89 5.19 -7.67 14.14
CA THR A 89 5.23 -8.68 15.19
C THR A 89 5.52 -10.03 14.55
N ILE A 90 6.65 -10.65 14.91
CA ILE A 90 7.10 -11.95 14.40
C ILE A 90 7.01 -12.97 15.53
N ASN A 91 6.18 -13.99 15.35
CA ASN A 91 6.03 -15.08 16.30
C ASN A 91 6.83 -16.32 15.85
N ARG A 92 7.50 -16.96 16.81
CA ARG A 92 8.38 -18.11 16.59
C ARG A 92 7.89 -19.37 17.28
N THR A 93 8.26 -20.54 16.74
CA THR A 93 7.85 -21.86 17.27
C THR A 93 8.85 -22.51 18.21
N ASP A 94 10.07 -22.00 18.28
CA ASP A 94 11.18 -22.58 19.04
C ASP A 94 11.20 -22.19 20.53
N GLY A 95 10.17 -21.48 20.99
CA GLY A 95 10.10 -20.93 22.36
C GLY A 95 10.92 -19.65 22.56
N SER A 96 11.57 -19.13 21.51
CA SER A 96 12.21 -17.82 21.54
C SER A 96 11.16 -16.70 21.67
N GLN A 97 11.60 -15.54 22.16
CA GLN A 97 10.68 -14.41 22.34
C GLN A 97 10.13 -13.89 21.00
N THR A 98 8.87 -13.55 20.99
CA THR A 98 8.24 -12.77 19.91
C THR A 98 8.97 -11.46 19.73
N SER A 99 9.35 -11.12 18.50
CA SER A 99 9.89 -9.80 18.16
C SER A 99 8.75 -8.86 17.82
N SER A 100 8.78 -7.63 18.35
CA SER A 100 7.81 -6.60 17.97
C SER A 100 8.44 -5.23 17.98
N GLY A 101 8.08 -4.39 17.03
CA GLY A 101 8.57 -3.03 16.91
C GLY A 101 8.32 -2.40 15.54
N ILE A 102 8.80 -1.18 15.39
CA ILE A 102 8.79 -0.47 14.11
C ILE A 102 9.75 -1.20 13.15
N GLY A 103 9.29 -1.42 11.92
CA GLY A 103 10.11 -1.93 10.83
C GLY A 103 10.87 -0.83 10.08
N ASP A 104 11.37 -1.15 8.90
CA ASP A 104 12.03 -0.17 8.05
C ASP A 104 10.99 0.76 7.43
N THR A 105 11.28 2.07 7.46
CA THR A 105 10.35 3.13 7.05
C THR A 105 10.63 3.55 5.62
N ASN A 106 9.58 3.63 4.80
CA ASN A 106 9.66 4.07 3.42
C ASN A 106 9.28 5.54 3.27
N LEU A 107 10.08 6.27 2.49
CA LEU A 107 9.73 7.59 1.97
C LEU A 107 9.75 7.53 0.44
N GLY A 108 8.71 8.06 -0.20
CA GLY A 108 8.55 7.97 -1.63
C GLY A 108 8.08 9.25 -2.30
N ILE A 109 8.31 9.31 -3.59
CA ILE A 109 7.70 10.28 -4.51
C ILE A 109 7.13 9.50 -5.68
N LYS A 110 5.87 9.75 -5.99
CA LYS A 110 5.17 9.23 -7.16
C LYS A 110 4.80 10.35 -8.10
N TRP A 111 4.94 10.12 -9.38
CA TRP A 111 4.62 11.07 -10.43
C TRP A 111 3.73 10.44 -11.48
N HIS A 112 2.53 10.97 -11.62
CA HIS A 112 1.63 10.65 -12.72
C HIS A 112 2.05 11.43 -13.97
N ILE A 113 2.54 10.72 -14.99
CA ILE A 113 3.18 11.29 -16.17
C ILE A 113 2.17 11.51 -17.30
N LEU A 114 1.31 10.51 -17.55
CA LEU A 114 0.37 10.50 -18.68
C LEU A 114 -0.98 9.93 -18.24
N ASP A 115 -2.05 10.59 -18.70
CA ASP A 115 -3.40 10.04 -18.62
C ASP A 115 -3.64 8.98 -19.69
N SER A 116 -4.56 8.05 -19.43
CA SER A 116 -5.04 7.12 -20.45
C SER A 116 -5.82 7.85 -21.55
N ASP A 117 -5.81 7.29 -22.74
CA ASP A 117 -6.60 7.78 -23.89
C ASP A 117 -7.31 6.63 -24.57
N ASP A 118 -8.61 6.52 -24.33
CA ASP A 118 -9.48 5.47 -24.88
C ASP A 118 -9.48 5.40 -26.42
N LYS A 119 -9.23 6.52 -27.10
CA LYS A 119 -9.24 6.56 -28.57
C LYS A 119 -7.99 5.92 -29.19
N THR A 120 -6.87 6.07 -28.53
CA THR A 120 -5.57 5.57 -29.02
C THR A 120 -5.13 4.31 -28.28
N HIS A 121 -5.92 3.83 -27.31
CA HIS A 121 -5.54 2.72 -26.41
C HIS A 121 -4.18 2.98 -25.73
N ARG A 122 -3.93 4.23 -25.38
CA ARG A 122 -2.73 4.61 -24.65
C ARG A 122 -2.98 4.47 -23.14
N PRO A 123 -2.19 3.66 -22.45
CA PRO A 123 -2.34 3.52 -21.00
C PRO A 123 -1.97 4.81 -20.27
N ALA A 124 -2.51 4.99 -19.08
CA ALA A 124 -1.96 5.92 -18.11
C ALA A 124 -0.60 5.41 -17.63
N VAL A 125 0.33 6.34 -17.36
CA VAL A 125 1.69 6.00 -16.94
C VAL A 125 2.09 6.82 -15.73
N ALA A 126 2.67 6.16 -14.73
CA ALA A 126 3.29 6.79 -13.57
C ALA A 126 4.65 6.15 -13.28
N THR A 127 5.43 6.84 -12.48
CA THR A 127 6.69 6.32 -11.91
C THR A 127 6.75 6.67 -10.45
N SER A 128 7.40 5.81 -9.65
CA SER A 128 7.66 6.10 -8.25
C SER A 128 9.11 5.78 -7.89
N PHE A 129 9.62 6.52 -6.92
CA PHE A 129 10.91 6.29 -6.33
C PHE A 129 10.78 6.29 -4.82
N TYR A 130 11.19 5.20 -4.19
CA TYR A 130 11.17 5.04 -2.74
C TYR A 130 12.56 4.84 -2.19
N THR A 131 12.78 5.36 -1.00
CA THR A 131 13.94 5.07 -0.16
C THR A 131 13.43 4.43 1.14
N GLU A 132 13.88 3.22 1.41
CA GLU A 132 13.64 2.56 2.68
C GLU A 132 14.79 2.86 3.63
N PHE A 133 14.45 3.35 4.82
CA PHE A 133 15.41 3.67 5.87
C PHE A 133 15.44 2.56 6.93
N PRO A 134 16.63 2.16 7.40
CA PRO A 134 16.80 1.07 8.36
C PRO A 134 16.40 1.51 9.79
N THR A 135 15.12 1.77 10.00
CA THR A 135 14.57 2.15 11.29
C THR A 135 14.24 0.95 12.18
N GLY A 136 14.13 -0.23 11.58
CA GLY A 136 13.87 -1.49 12.26
C GLY A 136 15.08 -2.02 13.03
N ASN A 137 14.80 -2.79 14.08
CA ASN A 137 15.86 -3.43 14.87
C ASN A 137 16.34 -4.72 14.19
N VAL A 138 17.55 -4.71 13.63
CA VAL A 138 18.17 -5.84 12.92
C VAL A 138 18.32 -7.07 13.81
N GLN A 139 18.72 -6.92 15.09
CA GLN A 139 18.89 -8.05 16.01
C GLN A 139 17.57 -8.75 16.32
N GLN A 140 16.45 -8.07 16.14
CA GLN A 140 15.12 -8.61 16.31
C GLN A 140 14.46 -9.01 15.00
N GLU A 141 15.19 -8.93 13.88
CA GLU A 141 14.70 -9.22 12.53
C GLU A 141 13.54 -8.29 12.08
N LEU A 142 13.49 -7.05 12.59
CA LEU A 142 12.45 -6.08 12.26
C LEU A 142 12.85 -5.14 11.11
N GLY A 143 14.06 -5.25 10.59
CA GLY A 143 14.57 -4.45 9.48
C GLY A 143 15.87 -5.00 8.91
N SER A 144 16.24 -4.49 7.73
CA SER A 144 17.40 -4.92 6.97
C SER A 144 18.73 -4.38 7.51
N GLY A 145 18.70 -3.24 8.19
CA GLY A 145 19.90 -2.50 8.60
C GLY A 145 20.61 -1.76 7.46
N HIS A 146 20.01 -1.73 6.26
CA HIS A 146 20.53 -1.04 5.09
C HIS A 146 19.52 -0.05 4.54
N VAL A 147 20.01 0.96 3.83
CA VAL A 147 19.16 1.85 3.05
C VAL A 147 18.93 1.20 1.69
N ASP A 148 17.67 1.03 1.31
CA ASP A 148 17.26 0.45 0.05
C ASP A 148 16.60 1.51 -0.85
N TYR A 149 16.73 1.33 -2.17
CA TYR A 149 16.18 2.26 -3.16
C TYR A 149 15.35 1.48 -4.17
N TRP A 150 14.14 1.94 -4.39
CA TRP A 150 13.23 1.30 -5.32
C TRP A 150 12.73 2.28 -6.37
N LEU A 151 13.00 1.99 -7.63
CA LEU A 151 12.44 2.67 -8.79
C LEU A 151 11.37 1.80 -9.41
N ASN A 152 10.19 2.35 -9.66
CA ASN A 152 9.06 1.61 -10.19
C ASN A 152 8.41 2.36 -11.37
N MET A 153 8.05 1.63 -12.42
CA MET A 153 7.27 2.10 -13.58
C MET A 153 5.91 1.43 -13.55
N ILE A 154 4.86 2.20 -13.74
CA ILE A 154 3.47 1.77 -13.59
C ILE A 154 2.73 2.13 -14.88
N ALA A 155 1.96 1.19 -15.42
CA ALA A 155 1.07 1.42 -16.55
C ALA A 155 -0.32 0.86 -16.24
N GLN A 156 -1.36 1.64 -16.53
CA GLN A 156 -2.74 1.25 -16.29
C GLN A 156 -3.60 1.51 -17.50
N GLU A 157 -4.33 0.49 -17.94
CA GLU A 157 -5.25 0.55 -19.09
C GLU A 157 -6.69 0.26 -18.64
N PRO A 158 -7.65 1.15 -18.90
CA PRO A 158 -9.07 0.84 -18.75
C PRO A 158 -9.51 -0.11 -19.87
N LEU A 159 -9.83 -1.36 -19.52
CA LEU A 159 -10.39 -2.32 -20.46
C LEU A 159 -11.87 -2.05 -20.77
N THR A 160 -12.56 -1.52 -19.76
CA THR A 160 -13.95 -1.04 -19.87
C THR A 160 -14.11 0.17 -18.91
N LYS A 161 -15.31 0.75 -18.86
CA LYS A 161 -15.60 1.83 -17.91
C LYS A 161 -15.47 1.41 -16.44
N THR A 162 -15.54 0.10 -16.17
CA THR A 162 -15.53 -0.46 -14.81
C THR A 162 -14.41 -1.46 -14.58
N THR A 163 -13.62 -1.80 -15.58
CA THR A 163 -12.54 -2.79 -15.46
C THR A 163 -11.23 -2.17 -15.88
N ARG A 164 -10.19 -2.35 -15.07
CA ARG A 164 -8.83 -1.87 -15.30
C ARG A 164 -7.84 -3.00 -15.16
N ILE A 165 -6.82 -2.97 -15.98
CA ILE A 165 -5.61 -3.78 -15.81
C ILE A 165 -4.46 -2.84 -15.48
N THR A 166 -3.67 -3.18 -14.47
CA THR A 166 -2.51 -2.40 -14.06
C THR A 166 -1.30 -3.31 -13.99
N GLY A 167 -0.21 -2.87 -14.58
CA GLY A 167 1.08 -3.54 -14.50
C GLY A 167 2.13 -2.62 -13.92
N ASN A 168 3.05 -3.17 -13.14
CA ASN A 168 4.24 -2.47 -12.73
C ASN A 168 5.51 -3.30 -12.98
N PHE A 169 6.61 -2.58 -13.15
CA PHE A 169 7.94 -3.15 -13.21
C PHE A 169 8.87 -2.29 -12.37
N GLY A 170 9.54 -2.91 -11.42
CA GLY A 170 10.40 -2.23 -10.47
C GLY A 170 11.82 -2.79 -10.45
N TYR A 171 12.72 -1.93 -10.00
CA TYR A 171 14.11 -2.28 -9.71
C TYR A 171 14.44 -1.82 -8.29
N LEU A 172 14.78 -2.79 -7.44
CA LEU A 172 15.13 -2.58 -6.06
C LEU A 172 16.60 -2.86 -5.86
N PHE A 173 17.34 -1.87 -5.42
CA PHE A 173 18.68 -2.03 -4.88
C PHE A 173 18.57 -2.22 -3.38
N ALA A 174 18.57 -3.47 -2.96
CA ALA A 174 18.15 -3.87 -1.63
C ALA A 174 19.30 -4.44 -0.80
N GLY A 175 19.26 -4.18 0.47
CA GLY A 175 19.98 -4.97 1.48
C GLY A 175 19.22 -6.20 1.89
N ASN A 176 17.89 -6.23 1.65
CA ASN A 176 17.02 -7.37 1.87
C ASN A 176 16.01 -7.48 0.72
N THR A 177 15.64 -8.69 0.36
CA THR A 177 14.73 -8.95 -0.77
C THR A 177 13.26 -8.94 -0.38
N SER A 178 12.95 -8.69 0.86
CA SER A 178 11.58 -8.79 1.35
C SER A 178 10.82 -7.49 1.07
N THR A 179 9.81 -7.58 0.26
CA THR A 179 8.84 -6.50 0.03
C THR A 179 7.58 -6.62 0.90
N GLY A 180 7.49 -7.61 1.75
CA GLY A 180 6.36 -7.86 2.63
C GLY A 180 6.77 -8.74 3.81
N VAL A 181 7.39 -9.87 3.54
CA VAL A 181 7.92 -10.78 4.56
C VAL A 181 9.37 -10.42 4.85
N ILE A 182 9.68 -10.06 6.08
CA ILE A 182 11.03 -9.69 6.51
C ILE A 182 11.94 -10.91 6.47
N GLY A 183 13.04 -10.77 5.77
CA GLY A 183 14.05 -11.82 5.69
C GLY A 183 15.17 -11.65 6.69
N THR A 184 15.87 -12.73 6.97
CA THR A 184 17.02 -12.79 7.87
C THR A 184 18.35 -12.48 7.18
N THR A 185 18.37 -12.36 5.85
CA THR A 185 19.58 -12.14 5.09
C THR A 185 19.91 -10.66 4.96
N ASN A 186 21.06 -10.29 5.45
CA ASN A 186 21.57 -8.93 5.44
C ASN A 186 22.62 -8.74 4.32
N THR A 187 22.19 -8.86 3.07
CA THR A 187 23.06 -8.82 1.89
C THR A 187 22.51 -7.81 0.88
N LYS A 188 23.35 -6.91 0.40
CA LYS A 188 22.98 -5.95 -0.65
C LYS A 188 23.01 -6.62 -2.02
N GLY A 189 22.02 -6.30 -2.84
CA GLY A 189 21.93 -6.81 -4.20
C GLY A 189 20.84 -6.19 -5.02
N HIS A 190 20.51 -6.81 -6.12
CA HIS A 190 19.58 -6.31 -7.11
C HIS A 190 18.35 -7.19 -7.18
N VAL A 191 17.16 -6.59 -7.11
CA VAL A 191 15.89 -7.30 -7.27
C VAL A 191 15.06 -6.62 -8.36
N TYR A 192 14.59 -7.42 -9.30
CA TYR A 192 13.60 -6.98 -10.28
C TYR A 192 12.24 -7.41 -9.80
N THR A 193 11.31 -6.46 -9.69
CA THR A 193 9.93 -6.73 -9.28
C THR A 193 8.98 -6.53 -10.44
N ALA A 194 7.91 -7.29 -10.49
CA ALA A 194 6.83 -7.11 -11.44
C ALA A 194 5.50 -7.48 -10.79
N GLY A 195 4.47 -6.74 -11.16
CA GLY A 195 3.11 -6.99 -10.71
C GLY A 195 2.11 -6.82 -11.85
N LEU A 196 1.04 -7.57 -11.80
CA LEU A 196 -0.09 -7.45 -12.69
C LEU A 196 -1.37 -7.60 -11.89
N SER A 197 -2.23 -6.59 -11.93
CA SER A 197 -3.52 -6.61 -11.26
C SER A 197 -4.67 -6.36 -12.25
N LEU A 198 -5.80 -6.98 -11.96
CA LEU A 198 -7.08 -6.73 -12.64
C LEU A 198 -8.09 -6.32 -11.59
N SER A 199 -8.71 -5.15 -11.77
CA SER A 199 -9.74 -4.63 -10.86
C SER A 199 -11.04 -4.34 -11.61
N HIS A 200 -12.18 -4.55 -10.91
CA HIS A 200 -13.52 -4.31 -11.44
C HIS A 200 -14.41 -3.61 -10.41
N ASP A 201 -15.07 -2.55 -10.85
CA ASP A 201 -16.06 -1.83 -10.07
C ASP A 201 -17.42 -2.51 -10.21
N PHE A 202 -17.80 -3.36 -9.25
CA PHE A 202 -19.09 -4.09 -9.26
C PHE A 202 -20.27 -3.16 -8.96
N THR A 203 -20.03 -2.15 -8.16
CA THR A 203 -20.98 -1.08 -7.84
C THR A 203 -20.22 0.23 -7.65
N ASP A 204 -20.93 1.35 -7.46
CA ASP A 204 -20.34 2.65 -7.10
C ASP A 204 -19.59 2.62 -5.76
N ARG A 205 -19.71 1.54 -4.98
CA ARG A 205 -19.11 1.39 -3.65
C ARG A 205 -18.19 0.18 -3.50
N LEU A 206 -18.36 -0.85 -4.32
CA LEU A 206 -17.60 -2.09 -4.21
C LEU A 206 -16.71 -2.27 -5.43
N GLN A 207 -15.42 -2.33 -5.19
CA GLN A 207 -14.41 -2.70 -6.14
C GLN A 207 -13.75 -3.99 -5.68
N LEU A 208 -13.59 -4.96 -6.56
CA LEU A 208 -12.86 -6.20 -6.32
C LEU A 208 -11.80 -6.41 -7.39
N GLY A 209 -10.79 -7.19 -7.06
CA GLY A 209 -9.75 -7.52 -8.02
C GLY A 209 -8.85 -8.65 -7.55
N ALA A 210 -7.90 -8.96 -8.40
CA ALA A 210 -6.87 -9.95 -8.14
C ALA A 210 -5.54 -9.48 -8.70
N GLU A 211 -4.47 -9.97 -8.12
CA GLU A 211 -3.10 -9.60 -8.44
C GLU A 211 -2.20 -10.83 -8.45
N ALA A 212 -1.20 -10.81 -9.34
CA ALA A 212 0.00 -11.61 -9.24
C ALA A 212 1.19 -10.65 -9.13
N TYR A 213 1.98 -10.80 -8.08
CA TYR A 213 3.15 -9.97 -7.79
C TYR A 213 4.36 -10.84 -7.50
N GLY A 214 5.54 -10.42 -7.95
CA GLY A 214 6.77 -11.18 -7.72
C GLY A 214 8.03 -10.35 -7.80
N GLY A 215 9.12 -10.93 -7.31
CA GLY A 215 10.46 -10.38 -7.38
C GLY A 215 11.49 -11.48 -7.64
N LEU A 216 12.47 -11.16 -8.49
CA LEU A 216 13.60 -12.02 -8.80
C LEU A 216 14.87 -11.34 -8.34
N ALA A 217 15.60 -11.96 -7.41
CA ALA A 217 16.91 -11.51 -7.00
C ALA A 217 17.95 -11.95 -8.04
N SER A 218 18.80 -11.00 -8.48
CA SER A 218 19.88 -11.32 -9.42
C SER A 218 21.12 -11.92 -8.75
N ASP A 219 21.23 -11.71 -7.45
CA ASP A 219 22.40 -12.16 -6.67
C ASP A 219 22.09 -13.42 -5.87
N PRO A 220 22.89 -14.49 -6.00
CA PRO A 220 22.66 -15.75 -5.27
C PRO A 220 22.63 -15.61 -3.75
N GLY A 221 23.32 -14.59 -3.21
CA GLY A 221 23.33 -14.29 -1.77
C GLY A 221 22.03 -13.71 -1.24
N LEU A 222 21.17 -13.19 -2.11
CA LEU A 222 19.84 -12.67 -1.78
C LEU A 222 18.76 -13.75 -1.81
N SER A 223 18.96 -14.87 -2.42
CA SER A 223 18.22 -16.16 -2.49
C SER A 223 16.70 -16.16 -2.21
N ARG A 224 16.01 -15.05 -2.42
CA ARG A 224 14.64 -14.89 -1.94
C ARG A 224 13.72 -14.40 -3.03
N ASP A 225 13.44 -15.31 -3.95
CA ASP A 225 12.40 -15.08 -4.93
C ASP A 225 11.05 -14.91 -4.24
N GLN A 226 10.22 -14.06 -4.81
CA GLN A 226 8.86 -13.81 -4.39
C GLN A 226 7.91 -14.09 -5.55
N LEU A 227 6.85 -14.81 -5.28
CA LEU A 227 5.67 -14.90 -6.15
C LEU A 227 4.45 -15.08 -5.26
N GLN A 228 3.56 -14.11 -5.29
CA GLN A 228 2.33 -14.13 -4.50
C GLN A 228 1.13 -13.76 -5.35
N PHE A 229 -0.01 -14.27 -4.94
CA PHE A 229 -1.32 -13.96 -5.49
C PHE A 229 -2.17 -13.35 -4.39
N LEU A 230 -2.90 -12.32 -4.73
CA LEU A 230 -3.79 -11.63 -3.82
C LEU A 230 -5.15 -11.48 -4.50
N ALA A 231 -6.22 -11.69 -3.75
CA ALA A 231 -7.59 -11.39 -4.16
C ALA A 231 -8.25 -10.58 -3.05
N GLY A 232 -8.82 -9.45 -3.44
CA GLY A 232 -9.36 -8.53 -2.45
C GLY A 232 -10.07 -7.35 -3.10
N GLY A 233 -10.27 -6.31 -2.32
CA GLY A 233 -10.94 -5.12 -2.81
C GLY A 233 -11.12 -4.05 -1.77
N SER A 234 -11.91 -3.05 -2.15
CA SER A 234 -12.30 -1.94 -1.30
C SER A 234 -13.81 -1.73 -1.31
N TYR A 235 -14.32 -1.26 -0.19
CA TYR A 235 -15.72 -0.89 -0.03
C TYR A 235 -15.83 0.53 0.52
N LEU A 236 -16.48 1.42 -0.23
CA LEU A 236 -16.73 2.79 0.17
C LEU A 236 -17.81 2.82 1.26
N LEU A 237 -17.41 3.01 2.52
CA LEU A 237 -18.29 3.08 3.69
C LEU A 237 -19.06 4.40 3.70
N HIS A 238 -18.34 5.49 3.51
CA HIS A 238 -18.86 6.85 3.47
C HIS A 238 -17.95 7.70 2.57
N SER A 239 -18.43 8.87 2.16
CA SER A 239 -17.61 9.80 1.36
C SER A 239 -16.25 10.05 2.03
N GLY A 240 -15.16 9.72 1.34
CA GLY A 240 -13.79 9.86 1.83
C GLY A 240 -13.34 8.79 2.84
N ILE A 241 -14.14 7.73 3.09
CA ILE A 241 -13.74 6.63 3.98
C ILE A 241 -14.04 5.29 3.30
N SER A 242 -13.02 4.47 3.13
CA SER A 242 -13.12 3.13 2.54
C SER A 242 -12.57 2.07 3.48
N ALA A 243 -13.14 0.87 3.43
CA ALA A 243 -12.56 -0.33 4.01
C ALA A 243 -11.85 -1.12 2.90
N THR A 244 -10.69 -1.69 3.20
CA THR A 244 -9.94 -2.58 2.31
C THR A 244 -9.81 -3.97 2.92
N PHE A 245 -9.80 -5.00 2.09
CA PHE A 245 -9.67 -6.38 2.53
C PHE A 245 -9.05 -7.24 1.44
N ALA A 246 -8.25 -8.23 1.84
CA ALA A 246 -7.68 -9.19 0.93
C ALA A 246 -7.36 -10.52 1.61
N ILE A 247 -7.26 -11.57 0.78
CA ILE A 247 -6.58 -12.80 1.09
C ILE A 247 -5.39 -12.93 0.14
N LEU A 248 -4.30 -13.46 0.63
CA LEU A 248 -3.09 -13.62 -0.16
C LEU A 248 -2.40 -14.93 0.16
N GLY A 249 -1.58 -15.37 -0.76
CA GLY A 249 -0.76 -16.55 -0.58
C GLY A 249 0.24 -16.66 -1.71
N GLY A 250 1.35 -17.31 -1.44
CA GLY A 250 2.43 -17.33 -2.40
C GLY A 250 3.34 -18.53 -2.29
N ARG A 251 4.36 -18.46 -3.09
CA ARG A 251 5.42 -19.45 -3.19
C ARG A 251 6.76 -18.75 -3.04
N TYR A 252 7.73 -19.46 -2.62
CA TYR A 252 9.09 -18.97 -2.33
C TYR A 252 9.19 -18.24 -0.99
N GLU A 253 10.42 -18.02 -0.57
CA GLU A 253 10.75 -17.63 0.79
C GLU A 253 10.27 -16.22 1.16
N ALA A 254 10.30 -15.30 0.21
CA ALA A 254 9.85 -13.91 0.42
C ALA A 254 8.35 -13.71 0.21
N SER A 255 7.57 -14.79 0.10
CA SER A 255 6.11 -14.74 0.01
C SER A 255 5.48 -15.43 1.21
N PRO A 256 4.35 -14.98 1.73
CA PRO A 256 3.60 -15.72 2.71
C PRO A 256 3.07 -17.06 2.12
N HIS A 257 2.97 -18.07 2.93
CA HIS A 257 2.28 -19.30 2.54
C HIS A 257 0.78 -19.03 2.35
N ILE A 258 0.20 -18.33 3.32
CA ILE A 258 -1.16 -17.83 3.31
C ILE A 258 -1.25 -16.60 4.21
N GLY A 259 -2.04 -15.62 3.82
CA GLY A 259 -2.21 -14.39 4.60
C GLY A 259 -3.58 -13.75 4.37
N GLY A 260 -3.82 -12.71 5.12
CA GLY A 260 -5.02 -11.88 5.00
C GLY A 260 -4.76 -10.46 5.42
N GLN A 261 -5.44 -9.53 4.77
CA GLN A 261 -5.30 -8.10 4.98
C GLN A 261 -6.65 -7.46 5.25
N LEU A 262 -6.68 -6.55 6.23
CA LEU A 262 -7.83 -5.70 6.52
C LEU A 262 -7.34 -4.30 6.80
N GLY A 263 -8.03 -3.29 6.26
CA GLY A 263 -7.62 -1.92 6.43
C GLY A 263 -8.74 -0.92 6.21
N PHE A 264 -8.36 0.34 6.30
CA PHE A 264 -9.22 1.46 5.94
C PHE A 264 -8.36 2.60 5.38
N ALA A 265 -9.00 3.43 4.56
CA ALA A 265 -8.40 4.65 4.02
C ALA A 265 -9.31 5.85 4.28
N VAL A 266 -8.71 7.01 4.50
CA VAL A 266 -9.40 8.27 4.79
C VAL A 266 -8.72 9.42 4.05
N ASP A 267 -9.52 10.19 3.31
CA ASP A 267 -9.06 11.46 2.73
C ASP A 267 -9.39 12.62 3.66
N PHE A 268 -8.37 13.40 4.00
CA PHE A 268 -8.53 14.64 4.73
C PHE A 268 -8.58 15.80 3.72
N PRO A 269 -9.70 16.54 3.69
CA PRO A 269 -9.85 17.66 2.75
C PRO A 269 -8.82 18.75 3.02
N ARG A 270 -8.51 19.51 1.99
CA ARG A 270 -7.51 20.60 1.95
C ARG A 270 -7.45 21.41 3.23
N PHE A 271 -6.32 21.38 3.89
CA PHE A 271 -6.04 22.34 4.95
C PHE A 271 -6.01 23.76 4.35
N GLY A 272 -6.96 24.62 4.74
CA GLY A 272 -6.94 26.05 4.45
C GLY A 272 -7.77 26.55 3.27
N HIS A 273 -8.58 25.76 2.59
CA HIS A 273 -9.51 26.27 1.57
C HIS A 273 -10.95 26.30 2.07
N LYS A 274 -11.52 27.49 2.15
CA LYS A 274 -12.98 27.68 2.25
C LYS A 274 -13.62 27.04 1.01
N PRO A 275 -14.65 26.18 1.17
CA PRO A 275 -15.37 25.67 0.01
C PRO A 275 -15.87 26.84 -0.84
N PRO A 276 -15.88 26.72 -2.18
CA PRO A 276 -16.42 27.77 -3.03
C PRO A 276 -17.84 28.05 -2.59
N ALA A 277 -18.14 29.34 -2.36
CA ALA A 277 -19.48 29.79 -2.02
C ALA A 277 -20.45 29.26 -3.09
N LYS A 278 -21.49 28.53 -2.69
CA LYS A 278 -22.56 28.12 -3.61
C LYS A 278 -23.00 29.36 -4.36
N SER A 279 -22.75 29.42 -5.66
CA SER A 279 -23.33 30.40 -6.56
C SER A 279 -24.85 30.23 -6.42
N SER A 280 -25.50 31.17 -5.76
CA SER A 280 -26.94 31.37 -5.87
C SER A 280 -27.19 31.80 -7.31
N ALA A 281 -27.52 30.85 -8.18
CA ALA A 281 -28.09 31.17 -9.48
C ALA A 281 -29.48 31.80 -9.27
N PRO A 282 -29.84 32.81 -10.08
CA PRO A 282 -31.08 33.55 -9.97
C PRO A 282 -32.32 32.71 -10.30
#